data_ce3936d9fbfcda8c5f21a7cd55aaa048
#
_entry.id   ce3936d9fbfcda8c5f21a7cd55aaa048
#
_cell.length_a   1.000
_cell.length_b   1.000
_cell.length_c   1.000
_cell.angle_alpha   90.00
_cell.angle_beta   90.00
_cell.angle_gamma   90.00
#
_symmetry.space_group_name_H-M   'P 1'
#
loop_
_entity.id
_entity.type
_entity.pdbx_description
1 polymer ?
#
loop_
_entity_poly.entity_id
_entity_poly.type
_entity_poly.pdbx_seq_one_letter_code
_entity_poly.pdbx_strand_id
1 'polypeptide(L)'
;MARKGIVPIELELTSGTFYTLWAPSWREGGSEWQALLGRGDDIYLFSSAAKLLAFLQSDAPHDFTQHPSWRNFNQQLPGAAIAAPRHRYDLIGLPEILAGRADYDHVSRADRILAITRSIGAIADLTPINQMFASHSVLAATQNGADHFQGSGAAQWSAIGNVILTNWDNCIDAIDAIGANTPSIDEESETAAAAALKEAEAAERERREAAEKKREEEKKSAEETAGDPYDQTVWANAGIDPIKISIAGRTLYTLRCYMGRRPLFLGSAGEIHTFSQPRTMVRWLLENKHHDMSALMTWDEIITAANAGELEAVVHELSLIHI
;
A
#
# COMPACT_ATOMS: atom_id res chain seq x y z
N MET A 1 2.56 14.76 -10.27
CA MET A 1 1.43 13.89 -10.63
C MET A 1 1.97 12.73 -11.45
N ALA A 2 1.89 11.50 -10.96
CA ALA A 2 2.29 10.34 -11.73
C ALA A 2 1.39 10.26 -12.98
N ARG A 3 1.98 10.24 -14.16
CA ARG A 3 1.26 9.94 -15.41
C ARG A 3 0.73 8.51 -15.25
N LYS A 4 -0.57 8.37 -15.15
CA LYS A 4 -1.22 7.06 -15.17
C LYS A 4 -1.00 6.51 -16.58
N GLY A 5 -0.06 5.58 -16.72
CA GLY A 5 0.28 4.95 -18.00
C GLY A 5 -0.63 3.76 -18.29
N ILE A 6 -0.34 3.07 -19.38
CA ILE A 6 -0.95 1.78 -19.72
C ILE A 6 -0.46 0.73 -18.72
N VAL A 7 -1.35 -0.10 -18.21
CA VAL A 7 -1.03 -1.18 -17.29
C VAL A 7 -1.65 -2.50 -17.77
N PRO A 8 -0.92 -3.61 -17.72
CA PRO A 8 -1.50 -4.92 -17.93
C PRO A 8 -2.34 -5.31 -16.71
N ILE A 9 -3.50 -5.90 -16.98
CA ILE A 9 -4.41 -6.43 -15.97
C ILE A 9 -4.74 -7.88 -16.22
N GLU A 10 -4.96 -8.60 -15.13
CA GLU A 10 -5.42 -9.97 -15.09
C GLU A 10 -6.80 -9.99 -14.44
N LEU A 11 -7.78 -10.60 -15.09
CA LEU A 11 -9.16 -10.70 -14.67
C LEU A 11 -9.52 -12.17 -14.50
N GLU A 12 -9.93 -12.57 -13.32
CA GLU A 12 -10.48 -13.88 -13.04
C GLU A 12 -11.99 -13.82 -13.16
N LEU A 13 -12.54 -14.50 -14.18
CA LEU A 13 -13.95 -14.55 -14.55
C LEU A 13 -14.44 -16.00 -14.52
N THR A 14 -15.74 -16.22 -14.67
CA THR A 14 -16.34 -17.56 -14.64
C THR A 14 -15.80 -18.44 -15.77
N SER A 15 -15.56 -17.89 -16.95
CA SER A 15 -15.02 -18.61 -18.11
C SER A 15 -13.50 -18.84 -18.07
N GLY A 16 -12.80 -18.27 -17.09
CA GLY A 16 -11.36 -18.44 -16.89
C GLY A 16 -10.62 -17.15 -16.54
N THR A 17 -9.29 -17.22 -16.61
CA THR A 17 -8.42 -16.06 -16.39
C THR A 17 -8.10 -15.38 -17.71
N PHE A 18 -8.28 -14.07 -17.77
CA PHE A 18 -8.05 -13.26 -18.97
C PHE A 18 -7.06 -12.13 -18.73
N TYR A 19 -6.37 -11.76 -19.79
CA TYR A 19 -5.29 -10.77 -19.80
C TYR A 19 -5.60 -9.69 -20.84
N THR A 20 -5.48 -8.41 -20.41
CA THR A 20 -5.66 -7.28 -21.30
C THR A 20 -4.84 -6.08 -20.81
N LEU A 21 -4.87 -4.97 -21.55
CA LEU A 21 -4.31 -3.70 -21.11
C LEU A 21 -5.44 -2.75 -20.69
N TRP A 22 -5.18 -2.00 -19.65
CA TRP A 22 -6.04 -0.93 -19.17
C TRP A 22 -5.27 0.38 -19.10
N ALA A 23 -5.82 1.44 -19.68
CA ALA A 23 -5.38 2.80 -19.45
C ALA A 23 -6.37 3.44 -18.48
N PRO A 24 -5.98 3.60 -17.18
CA PRO A 24 -6.80 4.35 -16.25
C PRO A 24 -6.94 5.80 -16.70
N SER A 25 -7.90 6.52 -16.13
CA SER A 25 -8.32 7.82 -16.65
C SER A 25 -7.14 8.79 -16.87
N TRP A 26 -7.10 9.39 -18.05
CA TRP A 26 -6.18 10.48 -18.39
C TRP A 26 -6.98 11.66 -18.99
N ARG A 27 -6.38 12.83 -19.00
CA ARG A 27 -7.02 14.04 -19.58
C ARG A 27 -6.32 14.44 -20.86
N GLU A 28 -7.12 14.60 -21.92
CA GLU A 28 -6.68 15.08 -23.21
C GLU A 28 -7.75 16.01 -23.80
N GLY A 29 -7.34 17.18 -24.29
CA GLY A 29 -8.28 18.15 -24.87
C GLY A 29 -9.38 18.66 -23.94
N GLY A 30 -9.17 18.59 -22.60
CA GLY A 30 -10.15 18.97 -21.58
C GLY A 30 -11.13 17.86 -21.19
N SER A 31 -11.11 16.72 -21.88
CA SER A 31 -11.94 15.55 -21.58
C SER A 31 -11.13 14.49 -20.82
N GLU A 32 -11.83 13.72 -19.98
CA GLU A 32 -11.25 12.58 -19.27
C GLU A 32 -11.55 11.30 -20.06
N TRP A 33 -10.50 10.52 -20.29
CA TRP A 33 -10.55 9.29 -21.08
C TRP A 33 -10.07 8.12 -20.24
N GLN A 34 -10.61 6.95 -20.52
CA GLN A 34 -10.12 5.66 -20.06
C GLN A 34 -10.34 4.63 -21.17
N ALA A 35 -9.53 3.59 -21.24
CA ALA A 35 -9.62 2.59 -22.29
C ALA A 35 -9.18 1.20 -21.82
N LEU A 36 -9.73 0.17 -22.46
CA LEU A 36 -9.23 -1.19 -22.49
C LEU A 36 -8.62 -1.48 -23.86
N LEU A 37 -7.71 -2.46 -23.94
CA LEU A 37 -7.14 -2.88 -25.22
C LEU A 37 -8.23 -3.39 -26.14
N GLY A 38 -8.27 -2.84 -27.33
CA GLY A 38 -9.30 -3.19 -28.29
C GLY A 38 -9.18 -2.40 -29.58
N ARG A 39 -10.20 -2.46 -30.43
CA ARG A 39 -10.30 -1.69 -31.64
C ARG A 39 -11.76 -1.28 -31.87
N GLY A 40 -12.03 0.01 -31.86
CA GLY A 40 -13.40 0.54 -31.92
C GLY A 40 -14.22 0.04 -30.72
N ASP A 41 -15.31 -0.65 -30.98
CA ASP A 41 -16.18 -1.19 -29.94
C ASP A 41 -15.77 -2.58 -29.42
N ASP A 42 -14.79 -3.22 -30.08
CA ASP A 42 -14.31 -4.56 -29.69
C ASP A 42 -13.23 -4.44 -28.59
N ILE A 43 -13.43 -5.12 -27.46
CA ILE A 43 -12.45 -5.25 -26.40
C ILE A 43 -11.80 -6.63 -26.48
N TYR A 44 -10.48 -6.68 -26.30
CA TYR A 44 -9.71 -7.90 -26.41
C TYR A 44 -9.33 -8.46 -25.04
N LEU A 45 -9.77 -9.68 -24.76
CA LEU A 45 -9.47 -10.46 -23.57
C LEU A 45 -8.73 -11.74 -23.96
N PHE A 46 -7.44 -11.80 -23.70
CA PHE A 46 -6.60 -12.96 -24.06
C PHE A 46 -6.61 -14.00 -22.94
N SER A 47 -6.70 -15.29 -23.30
CA SER A 47 -6.71 -16.40 -22.35
C SER A 47 -5.34 -16.72 -21.71
N SER A 48 -4.27 -16.03 -22.13
CA SER A 48 -2.96 -16.12 -21.49
C SER A 48 -2.19 -14.80 -21.65
N ALA A 49 -1.27 -14.53 -20.72
CA ALA A 49 -0.36 -13.39 -20.83
C ALA A 49 0.55 -13.51 -22.07
N ALA A 50 0.85 -14.74 -22.50
CA ALA A 50 1.64 -15.02 -23.70
C ALA A 50 0.88 -14.59 -24.96
N LYS A 51 -0.42 -14.89 -25.06
CA LYS A 51 -1.25 -14.42 -26.18
C LYS A 51 -1.37 -12.90 -26.21
N LEU A 52 -1.55 -12.27 -25.05
CA LEU A 52 -1.52 -10.81 -24.97
C LEU A 52 -0.18 -10.27 -25.49
N LEU A 53 0.95 -10.78 -25.03
CA LEU A 53 2.26 -10.33 -25.48
C LEU A 53 2.48 -10.58 -26.99
N ALA A 54 2.12 -11.75 -27.49
CA ALA A 54 2.22 -12.08 -28.92
C ALA A 54 1.40 -11.10 -29.77
N PHE A 55 0.18 -10.77 -29.34
CA PHE A 55 -0.64 -9.74 -29.98
C PHE A 55 0.06 -8.37 -29.98
N LEU A 56 0.62 -7.94 -28.86
CA LEU A 56 1.29 -6.64 -28.72
C LEU A 56 2.58 -6.55 -29.56
N GLN A 57 3.22 -7.69 -29.83
CA GLN A 57 4.41 -7.78 -30.68
C GLN A 57 4.08 -7.90 -32.16
N SER A 58 2.82 -8.16 -32.51
CA SER A 58 2.36 -8.17 -33.88
C SER A 58 2.08 -6.77 -34.40
N ASP A 59 1.97 -6.63 -35.73
CA ASP A 59 1.55 -5.37 -36.38
C ASP A 59 0.01 -5.21 -36.42
N ALA A 60 -0.72 -6.01 -35.60
CA ALA A 60 -2.17 -5.96 -35.56
C ALA A 60 -2.66 -4.59 -35.03
N PRO A 61 -3.62 -3.95 -35.72
CA PRO A 61 -4.08 -2.62 -35.35
C PRO A 61 -4.91 -2.67 -34.05
N HIS A 62 -4.66 -1.71 -33.17
CA HIS A 62 -5.43 -1.50 -31.91
C HIS A 62 -5.39 -0.04 -31.50
N ASP A 63 -6.33 0.41 -30.67
CA ASP A 63 -6.53 1.82 -30.37
C ASP A 63 -5.46 2.39 -29.41
N PHE A 64 -4.78 1.56 -28.64
CA PHE A 64 -3.68 1.99 -27.76
C PHE A 64 -2.48 2.62 -28.49
N THR A 65 -2.32 2.39 -29.79
CA THR A 65 -1.28 3.04 -30.59
C THR A 65 -1.41 4.58 -30.55
N GLN A 66 -2.61 5.10 -30.31
CA GLN A 66 -2.89 6.53 -30.18
C GLN A 66 -2.69 7.07 -28.76
N HIS A 67 -2.51 6.19 -27.75
CA HIS A 67 -2.35 6.62 -26.37
C HIS A 67 -0.97 7.28 -26.14
N PRO A 68 -0.88 8.43 -25.44
CA PRO A 68 0.38 9.17 -25.24
C PRO A 68 1.52 8.34 -24.61
N SER A 69 1.17 7.34 -23.81
CA SER A 69 2.16 6.46 -23.15
C SER A 69 2.50 5.21 -23.96
N TRP A 70 1.86 4.97 -25.12
CA TRP A 70 2.05 3.73 -25.87
C TRP A 70 3.50 3.49 -26.27
N ARG A 71 4.15 4.50 -26.83
CA ARG A 71 5.55 4.37 -27.27
C ARG A 71 6.47 3.91 -26.14
N ASN A 72 6.31 4.49 -24.96
CA ASN A 72 7.11 4.13 -23.81
C ASN A 72 6.78 2.73 -23.28
N PHE A 73 5.50 2.36 -23.27
CA PHE A 73 5.03 1.03 -22.88
C PHE A 73 5.59 -0.04 -23.82
N ASN A 74 5.45 0.15 -25.13
CA ASN A 74 5.89 -0.79 -26.16
C ASN A 74 7.42 -1.01 -26.14
N GLN A 75 8.22 0.03 -25.81
CA GLN A 75 9.67 -0.12 -25.67
C GLN A 75 10.10 -0.96 -24.46
N GLN A 76 9.20 -1.19 -23.51
CA GLN A 76 9.48 -1.96 -22.30
C GLN A 76 8.95 -3.40 -22.35
N LEU A 77 8.40 -3.82 -23.50
CA LEU A 77 8.04 -5.23 -23.72
C LEU A 77 9.28 -6.12 -23.75
N PRO A 78 9.21 -7.37 -23.26
CA PRO A 78 8.01 -8.06 -22.75
C PRO A 78 7.66 -7.73 -21.27
N GLY A 79 8.56 -7.16 -20.51
CA GLY A 79 8.36 -6.92 -19.07
C GLY A 79 7.11 -6.07 -18.74
N ALA A 80 6.80 -5.08 -19.60
CA ALA A 80 5.62 -4.22 -19.42
C ALA A 80 4.28 -4.97 -19.61
N ALA A 81 4.26 -6.18 -20.16
CA ALA A 81 3.05 -6.99 -20.32
C ALA A 81 2.72 -7.84 -19.08
N ILE A 82 3.58 -7.86 -18.07
CA ILE A 82 3.40 -8.64 -16.85
C ILE A 82 2.52 -7.88 -15.87
N ALA A 83 1.36 -8.44 -15.52
CA ALA A 83 0.46 -7.84 -14.54
C ALA A 83 1.07 -7.87 -13.13
N ALA A 84 1.26 -6.70 -12.53
CA ALA A 84 1.68 -6.60 -11.13
C ALA A 84 0.59 -7.17 -10.20
N PRO A 85 0.93 -7.69 -9.00
CA PRO A 85 -0.05 -8.29 -8.08
C PRO A 85 -1.26 -7.39 -7.77
N ARG A 86 -1.07 -6.08 -7.70
CA ARG A 86 -2.15 -5.11 -7.48
C ARG A 86 -3.09 -4.94 -8.68
N HIS A 87 -2.73 -5.46 -9.87
CA HIS A 87 -3.51 -5.40 -11.10
C HIS A 87 -4.05 -6.79 -11.50
N ARG A 88 -4.06 -7.71 -10.57
CA ARG A 88 -4.75 -9.00 -10.67
C ARG A 88 -6.05 -8.89 -9.89
N TYR A 89 -7.15 -9.13 -10.57
CA TYR A 89 -8.49 -8.92 -10.05
C TYR A 89 -9.29 -10.22 -10.08
N ASP A 90 -9.47 -10.81 -8.91
CA ASP A 90 -10.36 -11.94 -8.70
C ASP A 90 -11.80 -11.43 -8.56
N LEU A 91 -12.50 -11.31 -9.70
CA LEU A 91 -13.87 -10.80 -9.70
C LEU A 91 -14.85 -11.83 -9.10
N ILE A 92 -14.57 -13.12 -9.27
CA ILE A 92 -15.42 -14.20 -8.73
C ILE A 92 -15.38 -14.20 -7.21
N GLY A 93 -14.21 -13.95 -6.61
CA GLY A 93 -14.03 -13.96 -5.16
C GLY A 93 -14.63 -12.76 -4.43
N LEU A 94 -15.16 -11.73 -5.11
CA LEU A 94 -15.70 -10.54 -4.45
C LEU A 94 -16.82 -10.84 -3.42
N PRO A 95 -17.81 -11.73 -3.69
CA PRO A 95 -18.83 -12.06 -2.69
C PRO A 95 -18.24 -12.68 -1.41
N GLU A 96 -17.21 -13.52 -1.53
CA GLU A 96 -16.50 -14.14 -0.40
C GLU A 96 -15.74 -13.09 0.43
N ILE A 97 -15.05 -12.16 -0.23
CA ILE A 97 -14.39 -11.03 0.41
C ILE A 97 -15.37 -10.22 1.25
N LEU A 98 -16.56 -9.93 0.71
CA LEU A 98 -17.62 -9.16 1.38
C LEU A 98 -18.33 -9.92 2.48
N ALA A 99 -18.33 -11.25 2.46
CA ALA A 99 -18.80 -12.09 3.56
C ALA A 99 -17.86 -12.07 4.77
N GLY A 100 -16.59 -11.71 4.56
CA GLY A 100 -15.57 -11.55 5.60
C GLY A 100 -15.75 -10.27 6.42
N ARG A 101 -14.81 -10.07 7.36
CA ARG A 101 -14.75 -8.81 8.13
C ARG A 101 -14.25 -7.68 7.25
N ALA A 102 -14.74 -6.46 7.49
CA ALA A 102 -14.26 -5.25 6.86
C ALA A 102 -12.90 -4.79 7.44
N ASP A 103 -11.86 -5.64 7.32
CA ASP A 103 -10.49 -5.26 7.63
C ASP A 103 -9.81 -4.55 6.46
N TYR A 104 -8.57 -4.13 6.67
CA TYR A 104 -7.81 -3.37 5.67
C TYR A 104 -7.63 -4.15 4.36
N ASP A 105 -7.35 -5.45 4.43
CA ASP A 105 -7.13 -6.27 3.23
C ASP A 105 -8.41 -6.47 2.43
N HIS A 106 -9.50 -6.91 3.09
CA HIS A 106 -10.79 -7.12 2.46
C HIS A 106 -11.35 -5.83 1.84
N VAL A 107 -11.32 -4.71 2.57
CA VAL A 107 -11.82 -3.43 2.05
C VAL A 107 -10.98 -2.95 0.86
N SER A 108 -9.65 -3.04 0.95
CA SER A 108 -8.76 -2.63 -0.15
C SER A 108 -8.92 -3.52 -1.39
N ARG A 109 -9.14 -4.83 -1.22
CA ARG A 109 -9.40 -5.76 -2.33
C ARG A 109 -10.75 -5.48 -2.97
N ALA A 110 -11.80 -5.33 -2.17
CA ALA A 110 -13.14 -5.01 -2.66
C ALA A 110 -13.16 -3.67 -3.41
N ASP A 111 -12.52 -2.63 -2.88
CA ASP A 111 -12.43 -1.32 -3.54
C ASP A 111 -11.77 -1.43 -4.92
N ARG A 112 -10.64 -2.14 -5.02
CA ARG A 112 -9.95 -2.34 -6.31
C ARG A 112 -10.80 -3.12 -7.32
N ILE A 113 -11.50 -4.17 -6.88
CA ILE A 113 -12.38 -4.96 -7.75
C ILE A 113 -13.55 -4.10 -8.22
N LEU A 114 -14.21 -3.38 -7.32
CA LEU A 114 -15.32 -2.48 -7.69
C LEU A 114 -14.86 -1.36 -8.62
N ALA A 115 -13.68 -0.80 -8.40
CA ALA A 115 -13.12 0.26 -9.24
C ALA A 115 -12.84 -0.22 -10.68
N ILE A 116 -12.21 -1.40 -10.85
CA ILE A 116 -11.94 -1.94 -12.20
C ILE A 116 -13.25 -2.35 -12.89
N THR A 117 -14.17 -2.98 -12.17
CA THR A 117 -15.49 -3.36 -12.72
C THR A 117 -16.26 -2.14 -13.21
N ARG A 118 -16.28 -1.07 -12.43
CA ARG A 118 -16.88 0.20 -12.85
C ARG A 118 -16.23 0.77 -14.10
N SER A 119 -14.90 0.70 -14.20
CA SER A 119 -14.16 1.14 -15.39
C SER A 119 -14.51 0.31 -16.61
N ILE A 120 -14.55 -1.03 -16.48
CA ILE A 120 -14.95 -1.93 -17.57
C ILE A 120 -16.38 -1.61 -18.02
N GLY A 121 -17.32 -1.47 -17.07
CA GLY A 121 -18.71 -1.14 -17.36
C GLY A 121 -18.88 0.17 -18.12
N ALA A 122 -18.10 1.19 -17.76
CA ALA A 122 -18.13 2.50 -18.42
C ALA A 122 -17.49 2.47 -19.82
N ILE A 123 -16.38 1.73 -20.01
CA ILE A 123 -15.67 1.64 -21.30
C ILE A 123 -16.47 0.81 -22.31
N ALA A 124 -17.01 -0.33 -21.86
CA ALA A 124 -17.73 -1.28 -22.72
C ALA A 124 -19.25 -1.03 -22.76
N ASP A 125 -19.73 0.06 -22.15
CA ASP A 125 -21.15 0.41 -22.00
C ASP A 125 -22.03 -0.76 -21.48
N LEU A 126 -21.53 -1.46 -20.46
CA LEU A 126 -22.22 -2.62 -19.91
C LEU A 126 -23.37 -2.20 -19.00
N THR A 127 -24.59 -2.26 -19.50
CA THR A 127 -25.80 -1.85 -18.80
C THR A 127 -25.94 -2.45 -17.41
N PRO A 128 -25.73 -3.78 -17.13
CA PRO A 128 -25.86 -4.33 -15.78
C PRO A 128 -24.92 -3.67 -14.77
N ILE A 129 -23.68 -3.42 -15.17
CA ILE A 129 -22.68 -2.80 -14.31
C ILE A 129 -23.02 -1.32 -14.08
N ASN A 130 -23.29 -0.57 -15.16
CA ASN A 130 -23.60 0.84 -15.06
C ASN A 130 -24.85 1.10 -14.21
N GLN A 131 -25.89 0.27 -14.35
CA GLN A 131 -27.10 0.36 -13.52
C GLN A 131 -26.84 0.01 -12.06
N MET A 132 -26.05 -1.04 -11.77
CA MET A 132 -25.68 -1.39 -10.40
C MET A 132 -25.01 -0.23 -9.68
N PHE A 133 -23.99 0.39 -10.30
CA PHE A 133 -23.29 1.52 -9.69
C PHE A 133 -24.14 2.79 -9.60
N ALA A 134 -25.01 3.06 -10.58
CA ALA A 134 -25.90 4.21 -10.56
C ALA A 134 -27.00 4.09 -9.48
N SER A 135 -27.48 2.87 -9.23
CA SER A 135 -28.59 2.62 -8.29
C SER A 135 -28.12 2.46 -6.83
N HIS A 136 -26.85 2.17 -6.59
CA HIS A 136 -26.34 1.81 -5.26
C HIS A 136 -25.12 2.64 -4.86
N SER A 137 -25.37 3.85 -4.39
CA SER A 137 -24.28 4.78 -3.93
C SER A 137 -23.44 4.20 -2.78
N VAL A 138 -23.94 3.23 -2.03
CA VAL A 138 -23.21 2.56 -0.93
C VAL A 138 -21.93 1.87 -1.42
N LEU A 139 -21.85 1.46 -2.69
CA LEU A 139 -20.64 0.85 -3.27
C LEU A 139 -19.43 1.78 -3.24
N ALA A 140 -19.64 3.09 -3.25
CA ALA A 140 -18.56 4.07 -3.15
C ALA A 140 -17.96 4.18 -1.73
N ALA A 141 -18.58 3.60 -0.71
CA ALA A 141 -18.11 3.68 0.66
C ALA A 141 -16.78 2.93 0.88
N THR A 142 -16.43 1.96 0.01
CA THR A 142 -15.14 1.25 0.06
C THR A 142 -13.93 2.19 -0.06
N GLN A 143 -14.09 3.32 -0.76
CA GLN A 143 -13.06 4.34 -0.93
C GLN A 143 -12.67 5.06 0.37
N ASN A 144 -13.51 4.98 1.42
CA ASN A 144 -13.27 5.61 2.70
C ASN A 144 -12.32 4.79 3.62
N GLY A 145 -11.92 3.58 3.18
CA GLY A 145 -11.02 2.70 3.92
C GLY A 145 -11.71 1.88 5.01
N ALA A 146 -10.95 0.98 5.64
CA ALA A 146 -11.47 -0.01 6.58
C ALA A 146 -12.08 0.60 7.86
N ASP A 147 -11.51 1.70 8.34
CA ASP A 147 -11.98 2.37 9.56
C ASP A 147 -13.43 2.87 9.45
N HIS A 148 -13.86 3.19 8.21
CA HIS A 148 -15.23 3.60 7.93
C HIS A 148 -16.27 2.52 8.27
N PHE A 149 -15.91 1.25 8.19
CA PHE A 149 -16.79 0.10 8.41
C PHE A 149 -16.77 -0.42 9.85
N GLN A 150 -16.10 0.25 10.77
CA GLN A 150 -16.07 -0.12 12.18
C GLN A 150 -17.28 0.46 12.93
N GLY A 151 -17.69 -0.22 14.01
CA GLY A 151 -18.81 0.25 14.86
C GLY A 151 -20.11 0.43 14.08
N SER A 152 -20.62 1.66 14.01
CA SER A 152 -21.87 1.97 13.28
C SER A 152 -21.76 1.80 11.75
N GLY A 153 -20.55 1.77 11.19
CA GLY A 153 -20.32 1.55 9.76
C GLY A 153 -20.46 0.10 9.32
N ALA A 154 -20.48 -0.88 10.24
CA ALA A 154 -20.57 -2.30 9.89
C ALA A 154 -21.83 -2.65 9.06
N ALA A 155 -22.94 -1.94 9.27
CA ALA A 155 -24.15 -2.12 8.49
C ALA A 155 -23.96 -1.76 7.00
N GLN A 156 -23.07 -0.82 6.68
CA GLN A 156 -22.80 -0.45 5.29
C GLN A 156 -22.00 -1.53 4.57
N TRP A 157 -21.07 -2.21 5.26
CA TRP A 157 -20.36 -3.36 4.69
C TRP A 157 -21.31 -4.48 4.30
N SER A 158 -22.25 -4.83 5.18
CA SER A 158 -23.31 -5.79 4.88
C SER A 158 -24.23 -5.33 3.75
N ALA A 159 -24.52 -4.03 3.65
CA ALA A 159 -25.33 -3.49 2.56
C ALA A 159 -24.61 -3.61 1.21
N ILE A 160 -23.28 -3.37 1.15
CA ILE A 160 -22.45 -3.61 -0.05
C ILE A 160 -22.55 -5.10 -0.44
N GLY A 161 -22.35 -6.02 0.53
CA GLY A 161 -22.45 -7.46 0.29
C GLY A 161 -23.81 -7.86 -0.31
N ASN A 162 -24.93 -7.32 0.19
CA ASN A 162 -26.26 -7.60 -0.34
C ASN A 162 -26.44 -7.08 -1.78
N VAL A 163 -25.92 -5.91 -2.10
CA VAL A 163 -25.94 -5.39 -3.49
C VAL A 163 -25.19 -6.32 -4.42
N ILE A 164 -24.01 -6.76 -4.02
CA ILE A 164 -23.19 -7.67 -4.82
C ILE A 164 -23.87 -9.03 -4.98
N LEU A 165 -24.36 -9.65 -3.92
CA LEU A 165 -25.07 -10.92 -4.01
C LEU A 165 -26.28 -10.89 -4.96
N THR A 166 -26.90 -9.73 -5.14
CA THR A 166 -28.09 -9.60 -6.00
C THR A 166 -27.75 -9.35 -7.46
N ASN A 167 -26.63 -8.67 -7.76
CA ASN A 167 -26.36 -8.12 -9.09
C ASN A 167 -25.12 -8.69 -9.76
N TRP A 168 -24.21 -9.34 -8.99
CA TRP A 168 -22.85 -9.62 -9.41
C TRP A 168 -22.78 -10.63 -10.55
N ASP A 169 -23.58 -11.69 -10.53
CA ASP A 169 -23.58 -12.71 -11.58
C ASP A 169 -23.89 -12.09 -12.95
N ASN A 170 -24.88 -11.19 -13.02
CA ASN A 170 -25.19 -10.48 -14.26
C ASN A 170 -24.04 -9.55 -14.72
N CYS A 171 -23.28 -9.01 -13.78
CA CYS A 171 -22.11 -8.19 -14.09
C CYS A 171 -20.97 -9.03 -14.65
N ILE A 172 -20.69 -10.19 -14.06
CA ILE A 172 -19.67 -11.13 -14.53
C ILE A 172 -20.05 -11.68 -15.91
N ASP A 173 -21.26 -12.13 -16.11
CA ASP A 173 -21.75 -12.62 -17.42
C ASP A 173 -21.59 -11.55 -18.51
N ALA A 174 -21.85 -10.28 -18.19
CA ALA A 174 -21.67 -9.19 -19.12
C ALA A 174 -20.19 -8.95 -19.47
N ILE A 175 -19.27 -9.11 -18.50
CA ILE A 175 -17.82 -9.01 -18.74
C ILE A 175 -17.31 -10.22 -19.53
N ASP A 176 -17.77 -11.43 -19.22
CA ASP A 176 -17.39 -12.64 -19.97
C ASP A 176 -17.75 -12.54 -21.47
N ALA A 177 -18.80 -11.79 -21.78
CA ALA A 177 -19.28 -11.65 -23.17
C ALA A 177 -18.42 -10.64 -24.00
N ILE A 178 -17.70 -9.69 -23.40
CA ILE A 178 -17.00 -8.64 -24.17
C ILE A 178 -15.80 -9.12 -24.96
N GLY A 179 -15.19 -10.23 -24.56
CA GLY A 179 -13.98 -10.79 -25.22
C GLY A 179 -14.26 -11.63 -26.47
N ALA A 180 -15.50 -11.71 -26.95
CA ALA A 180 -15.89 -12.61 -28.05
C ALA A 180 -15.12 -12.37 -29.37
N ASN A 181 -14.72 -11.11 -29.64
CA ASN A 181 -14.01 -10.71 -30.85
C ASN A 181 -12.49 -10.60 -30.64
N THR A 182 -11.94 -11.19 -29.57
CA THR A 182 -10.50 -11.21 -29.33
C THR A 182 -9.77 -11.94 -30.45
N PRO A 183 -8.73 -11.34 -31.07
CA PRO A 183 -7.98 -11.98 -32.13
C PRO A 183 -7.35 -13.30 -31.69
N SER A 184 -7.40 -14.30 -32.57
CA SER A 184 -6.71 -15.57 -32.34
C SER A 184 -5.21 -15.40 -32.54
N ILE A 185 -4.41 -16.03 -31.70
CA ILE A 185 -2.96 -16.07 -31.79
C ILE A 185 -2.55 -17.50 -32.12
N ASP A 186 -1.64 -17.66 -33.07
CA ASP A 186 -1.09 -18.95 -33.43
C ASP A 186 -0.17 -19.52 -32.34
N GLU A 187 -0.02 -20.81 -32.30
CA GLU A 187 0.72 -21.55 -31.27
C GLU A 187 2.23 -21.21 -31.26
N GLU A 188 2.80 -20.92 -32.43
CA GLU A 188 4.23 -20.57 -32.54
C GLU A 188 4.49 -19.20 -31.88
N SER A 189 3.68 -18.21 -32.20
CA SER A 189 3.74 -16.85 -31.59
C SER A 189 3.47 -16.91 -30.08
N GLU A 190 2.49 -17.68 -29.61
CA GLU A 190 2.22 -17.87 -28.20
C GLU A 190 3.40 -18.50 -27.47
N THR A 191 4.01 -19.55 -28.04
CA THR A 191 5.18 -20.24 -27.44
C THR A 191 6.38 -19.30 -27.33
N ALA A 192 6.67 -18.53 -28.38
CA ALA A 192 7.75 -17.55 -28.39
C ALA A 192 7.53 -16.46 -27.34
N ALA A 193 6.32 -15.94 -27.24
CA ALA A 193 5.95 -14.94 -26.25
C ALA A 193 6.02 -15.49 -24.81
N ALA A 194 5.61 -16.72 -24.58
CA ALA A 194 5.72 -17.39 -23.27
C ALA A 194 7.17 -17.52 -22.81
N ALA A 195 8.08 -17.87 -23.71
CA ALA A 195 9.51 -17.92 -23.42
C ALA A 195 10.06 -16.53 -23.05
N ALA A 196 9.69 -15.49 -23.81
CA ALA A 196 10.09 -14.10 -23.55
C ALA A 196 9.56 -13.55 -22.22
N LEU A 197 8.32 -13.89 -21.84
CA LEU A 197 7.75 -13.51 -20.54
C LEU A 197 8.51 -14.16 -19.39
N LYS A 198 8.80 -15.46 -19.51
CA LYS A 198 9.55 -16.19 -18.48
C LYS A 198 10.96 -15.60 -18.27
N GLU A 199 11.62 -15.21 -19.34
CA GLU A 199 12.93 -14.55 -19.27
C GLU A 199 12.81 -13.15 -18.62
N ALA A 200 11.78 -12.37 -18.98
CA ALA A 200 11.53 -11.07 -18.39
C ALA A 200 11.19 -11.16 -16.90
N GLU A 201 10.39 -12.14 -16.48
CA GLU A 201 10.07 -12.38 -15.07
C GLU A 201 11.32 -12.77 -14.26
N ALA A 202 12.19 -13.60 -14.82
CA ALA A 202 13.45 -13.98 -14.20
C ALA A 202 14.37 -12.76 -14.01
N ALA A 203 14.52 -11.95 -15.06
CA ALA A 203 15.32 -10.72 -15.01
C ALA A 203 14.78 -9.69 -14.01
N GLU A 204 13.46 -9.54 -13.93
CA GLU A 204 12.83 -8.63 -12.94
C GLU A 204 13.02 -9.14 -11.51
N ARG A 205 12.93 -10.46 -11.29
CA ARG A 205 13.20 -11.05 -9.98
C ARG A 205 14.64 -10.83 -9.55
N GLU A 206 15.60 -11.05 -10.43
CA GLU A 206 17.02 -10.80 -10.16
C GLU A 206 17.28 -9.32 -9.84
N ARG A 207 16.66 -8.40 -10.59
CA ARG A 207 16.77 -6.96 -10.32
C ARG A 207 16.20 -6.58 -8.95
N ARG A 208 15.08 -7.18 -8.55
CA ARG A 208 14.48 -6.95 -7.23
C ARG A 208 15.37 -7.47 -6.12
N GLU A 209 15.88 -8.69 -6.24
CA GLU A 209 16.80 -9.28 -5.26
C GLU A 209 18.10 -8.48 -5.14
N ALA A 210 18.64 -8.00 -6.27
CA ALA A 210 19.84 -7.15 -6.28
C ALA A 210 19.56 -5.78 -5.64
N ALA A 211 18.41 -5.16 -5.92
CA ALA A 211 18.01 -3.89 -5.33
C ALA A 211 17.76 -4.01 -3.82
N GLU A 212 17.18 -5.12 -3.38
CA GLU A 212 16.92 -5.40 -1.97
C GLU A 212 18.23 -5.61 -1.19
N LYS A 213 19.16 -6.40 -1.73
CA LYS A 213 20.50 -6.57 -1.18
C LYS A 213 21.25 -5.25 -1.07
N LYS A 214 21.24 -4.44 -2.14
CA LYS A 214 21.87 -3.13 -2.15
C LYS A 214 21.27 -2.20 -1.09
N ARG A 215 19.94 -2.24 -0.90
CA ARG A 215 19.25 -1.44 0.10
C ARG A 215 19.56 -1.91 1.53
N GLU A 216 19.72 -3.22 1.74
CA GLU A 216 20.16 -3.77 3.02
C GLU A 216 21.62 -3.43 3.32
N GLU A 217 22.50 -3.49 2.31
CA GLU A 217 23.91 -3.08 2.42
C GLU A 217 24.04 -1.59 2.71
N GLU A 218 23.29 -0.74 2.00
CA GLU A 218 23.24 0.71 2.25
C GLU A 218 22.69 1.02 3.65
N LYS A 219 21.69 0.27 4.13
CA LYS A 219 21.16 0.41 5.47
C LYS A 219 22.15 -0.01 6.54
N LYS A 220 22.86 -1.14 6.37
CA LYS A 220 23.93 -1.58 7.25
C LYS A 220 25.11 -0.61 7.26
N SER A 221 25.54 -0.14 6.10
CA SER A 221 26.61 0.86 5.97
C SER A 221 26.23 2.21 6.59
N ALA A 222 24.96 2.62 6.48
CA ALA A 222 24.46 3.82 7.14
C ALA A 222 24.38 3.65 8.67
N GLU A 223 24.01 2.46 9.15
CA GLU A 223 24.01 2.12 10.58
C GLU A 223 25.44 1.99 11.15
N GLU A 224 26.41 1.49 10.37
CA GLU A 224 27.82 1.39 10.77
C GLU A 224 28.56 2.73 10.72
N THR A 225 28.15 3.67 9.84
CA THR A 225 28.84 4.98 9.66
C THR A 225 28.22 6.09 10.50
N ALA A 226 26.96 5.97 10.85
CA ALA A 226 26.31 6.80 11.84
C ALA A 226 26.51 6.11 13.19
N GLY A 227 27.55 6.48 13.93
CA GLY A 227 27.55 6.30 15.39
C GLY A 227 26.16 6.78 15.85
N ASP A 228 25.49 5.99 16.67
CA ASP A 228 24.09 6.27 17.06
C ASP A 228 23.96 7.76 17.40
N PRO A 229 23.12 8.56 16.69
CA PRO A 229 22.97 10.00 17.00
C PRO A 229 22.63 10.22 18.47
N TYR A 230 22.09 9.18 19.12
CA TYR A 230 21.81 9.15 20.54
C TYR A 230 23.10 9.22 21.37
N ASP A 231 24.19 8.55 20.96
CA ASP A 231 25.47 8.53 21.68
C ASP A 231 26.13 9.90 21.81
N GLN A 232 25.72 10.86 20.96
CA GLN A 232 26.16 12.26 21.00
C GLN A 232 25.24 13.17 21.82
N THR A 233 24.14 12.64 22.36
CA THR A 233 23.19 13.43 23.16
C THR A 233 23.69 13.61 24.60
N VAL A 234 23.25 14.69 25.24
CA VAL A 234 23.47 14.93 26.69
C VAL A 234 22.92 13.77 27.51
N TRP A 235 21.87 13.11 27.05
CA TRP A 235 21.26 11.95 27.71
C TRP A 235 22.18 10.74 27.77
N ALA A 236 22.80 10.38 26.64
CA ALA A 236 23.74 9.28 26.55
C ALA A 236 24.97 9.56 27.43
N ASN A 237 25.52 10.76 27.34
CA ASN A 237 26.67 11.20 28.13
C ASN A 237 26.36 11.12 29.63
N ALA A 238 25.16 11.47 30.05
CA ALA A 238 24.72 11.39 31.44
C ALA A 238 24.34 9.98 31.88
N GLY A 239 24.23 9.00 30.94
CA GLY A 239 23.78 7.63 31.25
C GLY A 239 22.29 7.56 31.62
N ILE A 240 21.48 8.48 31.12
CA ILE A 240 20.06 8.58 31.41
C ILE A 240 19.28 8.46 30.09
N ASP A 241 18.35 7.51 30.01
CA ASP A 241 17.55 7.26 28.82
C ASP A 241 16.15 7.89 28.92
N PRO A 242 15.77 8.82 28.06
CA PRO A 242 14.36 9.14 27.86
C PRO A 242 13.65 7.94 27.21
N ILE A 243 12.66 7.38 27.89
CA ILE A 243 11.92 6.22 27.41
C ILE A 243 10.45 6.55 27.15
N LYS A 244 9.90 5.86 26.15
CA LYS A 244 8.50 5.88 25.78
C LYS A 244 7.85 4.57 26.25
N ILE A 245 6.76 4.68 27.00
CA ILE A 245 5.99 3.56 27.52
C ILE A 245 4.60 3.61 26.87
N SER A 246 4.16 2.50 26.28
CA SER A 246 2.81 2.38 25.74
C SER A 246 2.00 1.41 26.60
N ILE A 247 0.95 1.90 27.27
CA ILE A 247 0.06 1.10 28.12
C ILE A 247 -1.39 1.38 27.72
N ALA A 248 -2.15 0.35 27.39
CA ALA A 248 -3.56 0.44 27.05
C ALA A 248 -3.90 1.53 26.01
N GLY A 249 -3.07 1.65 24.95
CA GLY A 249 -3.24 2.65 23.89
C GLY A 249 -2.83 4.08 24.25
N ARG A 250 -2.29 4.30 25.47
CA ARG A 250 -1.74 5.59 25.88
C ARG A 250 -0.23 5.59 25.80
N THR A 251 0.33 6.67 25.24
CA THR A 251 1.78 6.90 25.21
C THR A 251 2.18 7.80 26.38
N LEU A 252 3.16 7.36 27.16
CA LEU A 252 3.72 8.06 28.29
C LEU A 252 5.25 8.14 28.14
N TYR A 253 5.85 9.17 28.72
CA TYR A 253 7.30 9.40 28.72
C TYR A 253 7.81 9.51 30.13
N THR A 254 9.01 8.94 30.37
CA THR A 254 9.75 9.07 31.65
C THR A 254 11.25 8.95 31.37
N LEU A 255 12.06 9.05 32.40
CA LEU A 255 13.51 8.81 32.33
C LEU A 255 13.85 7.51 33.05
N ARG A 256 14.88 6.83 32.56
CA ARG A 256 15.48 5.64 33.15
C ARG A 256 17.00 5.79 33.17
N CYS A 257 17.64 5.34 34.23
CA CYS A 257 19.08 5.07 34.26
C CYS A 257 19.33 3.72 34.95
N TYR A 258 20.55 3.27 34.94
CA TYR A 258 20.93 2.04 35.64
C TYR A 258 21.99 2.32 36.72
N MET A 259 21.69 1.91 37.95
CA MET A 259 22.67 1.82 39.04
C MET A 259 23.17 0.39 39.13
N GLY A 260 24.27 0.08 38.44
CA GLY A 260 24.73 -1.27 38.24
C GLY A 260 23.72 -2.09 37.41
N ARG A 261 23.05 -3.09 38.00
CA ARG A 261 22.02 -3.89 37.30
C ARG A 261 20.57 -3.50 37.66
N ARG A 262 20.39 -2.48 38.48
CA ARG A 262 19.05 -2.04 38.92
C ARG A 262 18.60 -0.82 38.14
N PRO A 263 17.43 -0.87 37.45
CA PRO A 263 16.88 0.31 36.83
C PRO A 263 16.37 1.29 37.90
N LEU A 264 16.66 2.56 37.69
CA LEU A 264 16.12 3.67 38.43
C LEU A 264 15.28 4.51 37.44
N PHE A 265 14.04 4.79 37.80
CA PHE A 265 13.16 5.63 37.00
C PHE A 265 13.01 7.02 37.63
N LEU A 266 12.66 8.00 36.79
CA LEU A 266 12.29 9.32 37.28
C LEU A 266 11.07 9.18 38.19
N GLY A 267 11.24 9.54 39.44
CA GLY A 267 10.20 9.35 40.45
C GLY A 267 10.60 9.83 41.83
N SER A 268 9.74 9.58 42.79
CA SER A 268 10.00 9.84 44.22
C SER A 268 9.15 8.92 45.08
N ALA A 269 9.65 8.50 46.21
CA ALA A 269 8.95 7.67 47.19
C ALA A 269 8.36 6.36 46.64
N GLY A 270 9.01 5.77 45.61
CA GLY A 270 8.55 4.52 44.97
C GLY A 270 7.51 4.69 43.86
N GLU A 271 7.16 5.92 43.51
CA GLU A 271 6.25 6.23 42.39
C GLU A 271 7.03 6.72 41.18
N ILE A 272 6.66 6.24 39.98
CA ILE A 272 7.27 6.69 38.72
C ILE A 272 6.47 7.86 38.16
N HIS A 273 7.16 8.97 37.88
CA HIS A 273 6.58 10.11 37.22
C HIS A 273 6.55 9.90 35.72
N THR A 274 5.35 10.02 35.12
CA THR A 274 5.14 9.83 33.69
C THR A 274 4.46 11.07 33.09
N PHE A 275 4.77 11.38 31.84
CA PHE A 275 4.32 12.56 31.13
C PHE A 275 3.70 12.16 29.78
N SER A 276 2.67 12.89 29.36
CA SER A 276 2.02 12.68 28.07
C SER A 276 2.85 13.21 26.87
N GLN A 277 3.82 14.08 27.14
CA GLN A 277 4.68 14.69 26.13
C GLN A 277 6.11 14.90 26.67
N PRO A 278 7.14 14.72 25.82
CA PRO A 278 8.54 14.93 26.21
C PRO A 278 8.82 16.34 26.72
N ARG A 279 8.24 17.35 26.08
CA ARG A 279 8.41 18.77 26.51
C ARG A 279 7.86 19.05 27.90
N THR A 280 6.77 18.39 28.28
CA THR A 280 6.20 18.53 29.63
C THR A 280 7.12 17.91 30.67
N MET A 281 7.77 16.79 30.34
CA MET A 281 8.79 16.17 31.18
C MET A 281 9.97 17.12 31.41
N VAL A 282 10.57 17.66 30.34
CA VAL A 282 11.71 18.59 30.46
C VAL A 282 11.35 19.83 31.31
N ARG A 283 10.17 20.41 31.12
CA ARG A 283 9.72 21.53 31.95
C ARG A 283 9.59 21.15 33.43
N TRP A 284 9.04 19.96 33.69
CA TRP A 284 8.89 19.47 35.07
C TRP A 284 10.25 19.29 35.75
N LEU A 285 11.29 18.83 35.03
CA LEU A 285 12.65 18.66 35.56
C LEU A 285 13.25 20.01 36.03
N LEU A 286 12.95 21.09 35.33
CA LEU A 286 13.43 22.44 35.71
C LEU A 286 12.74 22.97 36.96
N GLU A 287 11.47 22.61 37.18
CA GLU A 287 10.65 23.08 38.29
C GLU A 287 10.81 22.24 39.58
N ASN A 288 11.20 20.96 39.42
CA ASN A 288 11.24 19.98 40.53
C ASN A 288 12.66 19.47 40.78
N LYS A 289 13.22 19.89 41.90
CA LYS A 289 14.62 19.56 42.28
C LYS A 289 14.76 18.31 43.17
N HIS A 290 13.64 17.76 43.65
CA HIS A 290 13.66 16.65 44.60
C HIS A 290 12.98 15.42 44.02
N HIS A 291 13.77 14.52 43.45
CA HIS A 291 13.36 13.22 42.93
C HIS A 291 14.53 12.27 42.96
N ASP A 292 14.31 10.95 42.74
CA ASP A 292 15.29 9.90 42.94
C ASP A 292 16.55 10.05 42.04
N MET A 293 16.40 10.67 40.86
CA MET A 293 17.52 10.90 39.94
C MET A 293 18.34 12.17 40.27
N SER A 294 17.84 13.06 41.14
CA SER A 294 18.57 14.30 41.48
C SER A 294 19.87 14.06 42.23
N ALA A 295 20.08 12.85 42.75
CA ALA A 295 21.32 12.43 43.41
C ALA A 295 22.39 11.85 42.45
N LEU A 296 22.10 11.74 41.15
CA LEU A 296 23.07 11.27 40.17
C LEU A 296 24.14 12.31 39.92
N MET A 297 25.42 11.88 39.85
CA MET A 297 26.55 12.80 39.62
C MET A 297 26.45 13.56 38.29
N THR A 298 25.81 12.96 37.27
CA THR A 298 25.61 13.56 35.93
C THR A 298 24.34 14.41 35.83
N TRP A 299 23.54 14.52 36.93
CA TRP A 299 22.27 15.24 36.87
C TRP A 299 22.41 16.74 36.58
N ASP A 300 23.47 17.37 37.07
CA ASP A 300 23.75 18.80 36.84
C ASP A 300 23.99 19.11 35.36
N GLU A 301 24.51 18.15 34.56
CA GLU A 301 24.67 18.29 33.11
C GLU A 301 23.30 18.36 32.40
N ILE A 302 22.37 17.52 32.82
CA ILE A 302 21.00 17.51 32.30
C ILE A 302 20.29 18.85 32.61
N ILE A 303 20.38 19.34 33.84
CA ILE A 303 19.76 20.61 34.24
C ILE A 303 20.41 21.79 33.51
N THR A 304 21.73 21.76 33.29
CA THR A 304 22.46 22.79 32.55
C THR A 304 21.97 22.85 31.09
N ALA A 305 21.89 21.69 30.40
CA ALA A 305 21.39 21.61 29.04
C ALA A 305 19.90 21.99 28.92
N ALA A 306 19.09 21.63 29.92
CA ALA A 306 17.68 22.01 29.96
C ALA A 306 17.49 23.55 30.09
N ASN A 307 18.30 24.20 30.92
CA ASN A 307 18.30 25.66 31.07
C ASN A 307 18.80 26.38 29.81
N ALA A 308 19.75 25.79 29.08
CA ALA A 308 20.23 26.32 27.81
C ALA A 308 19.22 26.13 26.66
N GLY A 309 18.19 25.33 26.86
CA GLY A 309 17.21 24.99 25.81
C GLY A 309 17.76 23.95 24.79
N GLU A 310 18.86 23.30 25.12
CA GLU A 310 19.56 22.32 24.27
C GLU A 310 19.11 20.89 24.56
N LEU A 311 18.26 20.67 25.57
CA LEU A 311 17.78 19.37 25.98
C LEU A 311 16.59 18.94 25.13
N GLU A 312 16.85 18.29 24.00
CA GLU A 312 15.82 17.60 23.25
C GLU A 312 15.56 16.23 23.86
N ALA A 313 14.29 15.91 24.14
CA ALA A 313 13.91 14.57 24.61
C ALA A 313 13.85 13.60 23.41
N VAL A 314 15.01 13.24 22.88
CA VAL A 314 15.15 12.21 21.85
C VAL A 314 14.96 10.86 22.53
N VAL A 315 13.91 10.15 22.15
CA VAL A 315 13.64 8.79 22.65
C VAL A 315 14.44 7.81 21.82
N HIS A 316 15.30 7.03 22.47
CA HIS A 316 16.03 5.96 21.82
C HIS A 316 15.05 4.86 21.35
N GLU A 317 15.14 4.41 20.09
CA GLU A 317 14.21 3.42 19.51
C GLU A 317 14.21 2.08 20.25
N LEU A 318 15.34 1.71 20.88
CA LEU A 318 15.48 0.49 21.70
C LEU A 318 14.82 0.59 23.08
N SER A 319 14.28 1.75 23.43
CA SER A 319 13.66 2.01 24.75
C SER A 319 12.15 1.81 24.75
N LEU A 320 11.57 1.11 23.76
CA LEU A 320 10.15 0.78 23.71
C LEU A 320 9.85 -0.38 24.67
N ILE A 321 9.17 -0.09 25.77
CA ILE A 321 8.59 -1.11 26.65
C ILE A 321 7.12 -1.27 26.26
N HIS A 322 6.81 -2.39 25.61
CA HIS A 322 5.43 -2.84 25.41
C HIS A 322 5.00 -3.72 26.57
N ILE A 323 4.07 -3.23 27.35
CA ILE A 323 3.42 -4.00 28.43
C ILE A 323 1.97 -4.24 28.02
#